data_7a0e31bf6ed5848c101633eadabc5e9b
#
_entry.id   7a0e31bf6ed5848c101633eadabc5e9b
#
_cell.length_a   1.000
_cell.length_b   1.000
_cell.length_c   1.000
_cell.angle_alpha   90.00
_cell.angle_beta   90.00
_cell.angle_gamma   90.00
#
_symmetry.space_group_name_H-M   'P 1'
#
loop_
_entity.id
_entity.type
_entity.pdbx_description
1 polymer ?
#
loop_
_entity_poly.entity_id
_entity_poly.type
_entity_poly.pdbx_seq_one_letter_code
_entity_poly.pdbx_strand_id
1 'polypeptide(L)'
;MKQIFSKTVVIIAGAMILFSSCEPTKRMSKQDKGVAAGAAGGAVLGGVIGNNVGNKNNTALGAIIGAVVGGVAGGIIGNKMDKQAEAIKEEIPGAEVTRVGEGINVTFNEKNPDGSKAGVYFATEMYNINANSKLALDKLVKVFNSYPETNILIEGHTDNAGSDKYNQTLSERRSNAVGSYLKSAGIASSRLTIKWYGEMQPKVDNSTDAGKAENRRVEFAITANDKMKEAAAKEAANKN
;
A
#
# COMPACT_ATOMS: atom_id res chain seq x y z
N MET A 1 -70.03 29.68 -5.82
CA MET A 1 -68.73 30.22 -5.87
C MET A 1 -67.75 29.08 -6.07
N LYS A 2 -67.33 28.84 -7.32
CA LYS A 2 -66.61 27.62 -7.72
C LYS A 2 -65.13 27.92 -7.89
N GLN A 3 -64.32 27.19 -7.19
CA GLN A 3 -62.86 27.18 -7.37
C GLN A 3 -62.48 26.25 -8.52
N ILE A 4 -61.71 26.75 -9.48
CA ILE A 4 -61.19 26.01 -10.61
C ILE A 4 -59.75 25.61 -10.28
N PHE A 5 -59.53 24.29 -10.13
CA PHE A 5 -58.17 23.70 -9.96
C PHE A 5 -57.51 23.57 -11.36
N SER A 6 -56.42 24.31 -11.57
CA SER A 6 -55.53 24.11 -12.70
C SER A 6 -54.57 22.95 -12.40
N LYS A 7 -54.64 21.89 -13.22
CA LYS A 7 -53.72 20.74 -13.20
C LYS A 7 -52.54 21.05 -14.10
N THR A 8 -51.39 21.28 -13.50
CA THR A 8 -50.12 21.36 -14.22
C THR A 8 -49.61 19.94 -14.45
N VAL A 9 -49.58 19.51 -15.71
CA VAL A 9 -48.96 18.22 -16.11
C VAL A 9 -47.48 18.46 -16.31
N VAL A 10 -46.65 17.84 -15.48
CA VAL A 10 -45.17 17.78 -15.65
C VAL A 10 -44.88 16.56 -16.51
N ILE A 11 -44.43 16.78 -17.75
CA ILE A 11 -43.93 15.74 -18.63
C ILE A 11 -42.47 15.50 -18.27
N ILE A 12 -42.18 14.35 -17.65
CA ILE A 12 -40.82 13.85 -17.46
C ILE A 12 -40.45 13.08 -18.73
N ALA A 13 -39.58 13.66 -19.54
CA ALA A 13 -38.99 12.98 -20.69
C ALA A 13 -37.90 12.04 -20.17
N GLY A 14 -38.23 10.74 -20.03
CA GLY A 14 -37.30 9.69 -19.75
C GLY A 14 -36.39 9.39 -20.94
N ALA A 15 -35.12 9.68 -20.85
CA ALA A 15 -34.12 9.22 -21.81
C ALA A 15 -33.89 7.72 -21.63
N MET A 16 -34.51 6.89 -22.51
CA MET A 16 -34.16 5.49 -22.67
C MET A 16 -32.79 5.40 -23.34
N ILE A 17 -31.78 5.03 -22.57
CA ILE A 17 -30.50 4.57 -23.11
C ILE A 17 -30.69 3.09 -23.45
N LEU A 18 -30.82 2.79 -24.72
CA LEU A 18 -30.85 1.44 -25.26
C LEU A 18 -29.45 0.84 -25.18
N PHE A 19 -29.23 -0.04 -24.23
CA PHE A 19 -28.10 -0.98 -24.25
C PHE A 19 -28.43 -2.07 -25.28
N SER A 20 -27.97 -1.89 -26.50
CA SER A 20 -27.91 -2.93 -27.49
C SER A 20 -26.45 -3.26 -27.72
N SER A 21 -26.02 -4.43 -27.30
CA SER A 21 -25.17 -5.35 -28.01
C SER A 21 -24.57 -6.36 -27.04
N CYS A 22 -25.13 -7.55 -26.99
CA CYS A 22 -24.44 -8.75 -26.54
C CYS A 22 -23.59 -9.26 -27.70
N GLU A 23 -22.28 -9.03 -27.69
CA GLU A 23 -21.33 -9.84 -28.43
C GLU A 23 -20.73 -10.92 -27.52
N PRO A 24 -20.50 -12.16 -28.01
CA PRO A 24 -19.98 -13.24 -27.20
C PRO A 24 -18.55 -12.93 -26.77
N THR A 25 -18.34 -12.86 -25.47
CA THR A 25 -17.05 -12.60 -24.84
C THR A 25 -15.99 -13.61 -25.28
N LYS A 26 -15.08 -13.20 -26.17
CA LYS A 26 -13.76 -13.85 -26.28
C LYS A 26 -13.19 -14.01 -24.88
N ARG A 27 -12.62 -15.17 -24.57
CA ARG A 27 -11.94 -15.42 -23.29
C ARG A 27 -10.85 -14.37 -23.12
N MET A 28 -11.11 -13.40 -22.27
CA MET A 28 -10.12 -12.38 -21.91
C MET A 28 -8.95 -13.04 -21.20
N SER A 29 -7.74 -12.67 -21.60
CA SER A 29 -6.53 -13.10 -20.92
C SER A 29 -6.49 -12.55 -19.49
N LYS A 30 -5.62 -13.10 -18.63
CA LYS A 30 -5.41 -12.55 -17.26
C LYS A 30 -5.00 -11.09 -17.30
N GLN A 31 -4.32 -10.67 -18.38
CA GLN A 31 -3.87 -9.32 -18.63
C GLN A 31 -5.04 -8.39 -18.95
N ASP A 32 -6.00 -8.84 -19.78
CA ASP A 32 -7.19 -8.06 -20.13
C ASP A 32 -8.15 -7.88 -18.93
N LYS A 33 -8.21 -8.88 -18.03
CA LYS A 33 -8.95 -8.77 -16.76
C LYS A 33 -8.36 -7.72 -15.81
N GLY A 34 -7.03 -7.59 -15.78
CA GLY A 34 -6.34 -6.55 -15.01
C GLY A 34 -6.63 -5.15 -15.54
N VAL A 35 -6.65 -4.99 -16.87
CA VAL A 35 -6.94 -3.71 -17.54
C VAL A 35 -8.40 -3.29 -17.36
N ALA A 36 -9.36 -4.22 -17.49
CA ALA A 36 -10.78 -3.93 -17.29
C ALA A 36 -11.09 -3.59 -15.82
N ALA A 37 -10.45 -4.27 -14.86
CA ALA A 37 -10.56 -3.96 -13.44
C ALA A 37 -9.88 -2.61 -13.10
N GLY A 38 -8.75 -2.28 -13.75
CA GLY A 38 -8.05 -1.01 -13.55
C GLY A 38 -8.83 0.20 -14.08
N ALA A 39 -9.44 0.10 -15.27
CA ALA A 39 -10.16 1.21 -15.90
C ALA A 39 -11.50 1.54 -15.19
N ALA A 40 -12.23 0.51 -14.71
CA ALA A 40 -13.51 0.71 -14.04
C ALA A 40 -13.38 0.76 -12.51
N GLY A 41 -12.34 0.16 -11.94
CA GLY A 41 -12.16 -0.01 -10.49
C GLY A 41 -11.23 1.01 -9.83
N GLY A 42 -10.36 1.69 -10.59
CA GLY A 42 -9.35 2.58 -10.00
C GLY A 42 -9.98 3.74 -9.21
N ALA A 43 -11.03 4.37 -9.72
CA ALA A 43 -11.72 5.45 -9.03
C ALA A 43 -12.61 4.96 -7.87
N VAL A 44 -13.16 3.75 -7.95
CA VAL A 44 -14.08 3.20 -6.93
C VAL A 44 -13.30 2.46 -5.84
N LEU A 45 -12.27 1.68 -6.20
CA LEU A 45 -11.47 0.93 -5.22
C LEU A 45 -10.59 1.84 -4.38
N GLY A 46 -10.03 2.93 -4.95
CA GLY A 46 -9.26 3.92 -4.19
C GLY A 46 -10.06 4.52 -3.02
N GLY A 47 -11.34 4.86 -3.26
CA GLY A 47 -12.22 5.42 -2.22
C GLY A 47 -12.74 4.39 -1.22
N VAL A 48 -12.99 3.15 -1.65
CA VAL A 48 -13.61 2.11 -0.81
C VAL A 48 -12.55 1.37 0.03
N ILE A 49 -11.38 1.09 -0.52
CA ILE A 49 -10.31 0.41 0.22
C ILE A 49 -9.72 1.33 1.28
N GLY A 50 -9.50 2.64 0.95
CA GLY A 50 -9.00 3.63 1.91
C GLY A 50 -9.90 3.80 3.14
N ASN A 51 -11.19 3.45 3.03
CA ASN A 51 -12.15 3.54 4.11
C ASN A 51 -12.45 2.20 4.83
N ASN A 52 -12.20 1.06 4.20
CA ASN A 52 -12.67 -0.24 4.68
C ASN A 52 -11.60 -1.32 4.87
N VAL A 53 -10.39 -1.13 4.36
CA VAL A 53 -9.28 -2.07 4.56
C VAL A 53 -8.31 -1.50 5.58
N GLY A 54 -8.37 -2.07 6.77
CA GLY A 54 -7.61 -1.58 7.91
C GLY A 54 -8.40 -0.53 8.71
N ASN A 55 -8.06 -0.43 9.98
CA ASN A 55 -8.61 0.56 10.89
C ASN A 55 -8.55 1.95 10.23
N LYS A 56 -9.57 2.79 10.39
CA LYS A 56 -9.80 4.10 9.74
C LYS A 56 -8.61 5.09 9.73
N ASN A 57 -7.49 4.72 10.32
CA ASN A 57 -6.28 5.53 10.50
C ASN A 57 -5.03 4.94 9.81
N ASN A 58 -5.15 3.89 8.98
CA ASN A 58 -3.98 3.24 8.38
C ASN A 58 -3.49 4.02 7.15
N THR A 59 -2.50 4.89 7.35
CA THR A 59 -1.99 5.83 6.33
C THR A 59 -1.05 5.18 5.32
N ALA A 60 -0.36 4.07 5.65
CA ALA A 60 0.45 3.32 4.67
C ALA A 60 -0.42 2.84 3.52
N LEU A 61 -1.52 2.17 3.85
CA LEU A 61 -2.53 1.77 2.89
C LEU A 61 -3.15 2.99 2.18
N GLY A 62 -3.42 4.09 2.90
CA GLY A 62 -3.94 5.34 2.32
C GLY A 62 -2.99 5.99 1.31
N ALA A 63 -1.69 5.98 1.58
CA ALA A 63 -0.68 6.52 0.67
C ALA A 63 -0.55 5.67 -0.60
N ILE A 64 -0.62 4.34 -0.49
CA ILE A 64 -0.63 3.43 -1.64
C ILE A 64 -1.88 3.65 -2.51
N ILE A 65 -3.04 3.78 -1.89
CA ILE A 65 -4.32 3.92 -2.57
C ILE A 65 -4.43 5.26 -3.32
N GLY A 66 -3.86 6.33 -2.75
CA GLY A 66 -3.82 7.66 -3.40
C GLY A 66 -2.90 7.73 -4.63
N ALA A 67 -2.10 6.71 -4.91
CA ALA A 67 -1.11 6.70 -5.99
C ALA A 67 -1.58 5.99 -7.27
N VAL A 68 -2.85 5.62 -7.38
CA VAL A 68 -3.40 4.84 -8.51
C VAL A 68 -3.44 5.66 -9.80
N VAL A 69 -2.86 5.12 -10.86
CA VAL A 69 -2.85 5.72 -12.21
C VAL A 69 -4.03 5.23 -13.05
N GLY A 70 -4.44 3.97 -12.89
CA GLY A 70 -5.55 3.35 -13.63
C GLY A 70 -5.30 3.09 -15.12
N GLY A 71 -6.23 2.40 -15.78
CA GLY A 71 -6.16 2.11 -17.20
C GLY A 71 -5.00 1.21 -17.62
N VAL A 72 -4.57 1.31 -18.89
CA VAL A 72 -3.47 0.50 -19.46
C VAL A 72 -2.15 0.77 -18.73
N ALA A 73 -1.88 2.04 -18.42
CA ALA A 73 -0.67 2.44 -17.67
C ALA A 73 -0.65 1.83 -16.26
N GLY A 74 -1.78 1.81 -15.55
CA GLY A 74 -1.90 1.16 -14.25
C GLY A 74 -1.67 -0.35 -14.32
N GLY A 75 -2.11 -1.01 -15.38
CA GLY A 75 -1.80 -2.43 -15.64
C GLY A 75 -0.30 -2.69 -15.81
N ILE A 76 0.41 -1.80 -16.50
CA ILE A 76 1.88 -1.87 -16.68
C ILE A 76 2.59 -1.69 -15.33
N ILE A 77 2.19 -0.69 -14.55
CA ILE A 77 2.71 -0.46 -13.19
C ILE A 77 2.43 -1.68 -12.32
N GLY A 78 1.21 -2.18 -12.32
CA GLY A 78 0.79 -3.36 -11.56
C GLY A 78 1.71 -4.55 -11.81
N ASN A 79 1.99 -4.89 -13.07
CA ASN A 79 2.90 -5.98 -13.45
C ASN A 79 4.34 -5.79 -12.92
N LYS A 80 4.85 -4.54 -12.93
CA LYS A 80 6.17 -4.24 -12.35
C LYS A 80 6.16 -4.40 -10.83
N MET A 81 5.09 -3.97 -10.16
CA MET A 81 4.91 -4.12 -8.73
C MET A 81 4.72 -5.57 -8.32
N ASP A 82 4.04 -6.40 -9.12
CA ASP A 82 3.93 -7.84 -8.86
C ASP A 82 5.30 -8.51 -8.84
N LYS A 83 6.15 -8.21 -9.83
CA LYS A 83 7.52 -8.73 -9.87
C LYS A 83 8.34 -8.28 -8.65
N GLN A 84 8.20 -7.02 -8.25
CA GLN A 84 8.90 -6.51 -7.06
C GLN A 84 8.37 -7.17 -5.77
N ALA A 85 7.07 -7.39 -5.64
CA ALA A 85 6.48 -8.07 -4.51
C ALA A 85 6.96 -9.52 -4.39
N GLU A 86 7.03 -10.26 -5.51
CA GLU A 86 7.59 -11.61 -5.52
C GLU A 86 9.08 -11.61 -5.16
N ALA A 87 9.89 -10.68 -5.71
CA ALA A 87 11.29 -10.56 -5.35
C ALA A 87 11.50 -10.31 -3.85
N ILE A 88 10.61 -9.51 -3.21
CA ILE A 88 10.68 -9.29 -1.76
C ILE A 88 10.34 -10.59 -1.00
N LYS A 89 9.31 -11.33 -1.41
CA LYS A 89 8.94 -12.61 -0.78
C LYS A 89 10.04 -13.65 -0.88
N GLU A 90 10.69 -13.74 -2.05
CA GLU A 90 11.79 -14.67 -2.29
C GLU A 90 13.02 -14.33 -1.45
N GLU A 91 13.42 -13.06 -1.41
CA GLU A 91 14.61 -12.62 -0.68
C GLU A 91 14.40 -12.63 0.84
N ILE A 92 13.17 -12.37 1.32
CA ILE A 92 12.88 -12.27 2.75
C ILE A 92 11.70 -13.18 3.12
N PRO A 93 11.92 -14.49 3.22
CA PRO A 93 10.91 -15.41 3.73
C PRO A 93 10.44 -14.98 5.13
N GLY A 94 9.13 -14.81 5.31
CA GLY A 94 8.52 -14.35 6.56
C GLY A 94 8.20 -12.86 6.62
N ALA A 95 8.54 -12.07 5.59
CA ALA A 95 7.91 -10.77 5.40
C ALA A 95 6.45 -10.97 4.95
N GLU A 96 5.53 -10.24 5.56
CA GLU A 96 4.15 -10.16 5.08
C GLU A 96 4.11 -9.15 3.93
N VAL A 97 3.99 -9.66 2.70
CA VAL A 97 4.00 -8.84 1.48
C VAL A 97 2.62 -8.89 0.83
N THR A 98 1.93 -7.77 0.85
CA THR A 98 0.57 -7.64 0.32
C THR A 98 0.54 -6.63 -0.82
N ARG A 99 -0.09 -7.00 -1.94
CA ARG A 99 -0.39 -6.06 -3.03
C ARG A 99 -1.65 -5.27 -2.69
N VAL A 100 -1.56 -3.95 -2.79
CA VAL A 100 -2.67 -3.03 -2.55
C VAL A 100 -2.77 -2.07 -3.73
N GLY A 101 -3.78 -2.24 -4.57
CA GLY A 101 -3.86 -1.47 -5.83
C GLY A 101 -2.58 -1.60 -6.65
N GLU A 102 -1.97 -0.49 -7.01
CA GLU A 102 -0.70 -0.41 -7.75
C GLU A 102 0.53 -0.34 -6.84
N GLY A 103 0.37 -0.52 -5.52
CA GLY A 103 1.49 -0.49 -4.57
C GLY A 103 1.70 -1.82 -3.86
N ILE A 104 2.70 -1.86 -2.99
CA ILE A 104 3.06 -3.02 -2.16
C ILE A 104 3.13 -2.55 -0.71
N ASN A 105 2.48 -3.27 0.20
CA ASN A 105 2.74 -3.15 1.63
C ASN A 105 3.61 -4.31 2.09
N VAL A 106 4.68 -4.01 2.82
CA VAL A 106 5.57 -4.99 3.44
C VAL A 106 5.59 -4.73 4.93
N THR A 107 5.16 -5.72 5.70
CA THR A 107 5.17 -5.67 7.16
C THR A 107 6.14 -6.72 7.70
N PHE A 108 6.90 -6.33 8.71
CA PHE A 108 7.75 -7.24 9.45
C PHE A 108 7.18 -7.41 10.85
N ASN A 109 6.67 -8.59 11.12
CA ASN A 109 6.21 -8.99 12.44
C ASN A 109 7.41 -9.36 13.33
N GLU A 110 7.25 -9.25 14.64
CA GLU A 110 8.34 -9.57 15.60
C GLU A 110 8.79 -11.03 15.50
N LYS A 111 7.90 -11.94 15.10
CA LYS A 111 8.17 -13.36 14.92
C LYS A 111 7.43 -13.93 13.71
N ASN A 112 8.07 -14.81 12.99
CA ASN A 112 7.41 -15.66 12.01
C ASN A 112 6.49 -16.68 12.70
N PRO A 113 5.54 -17.29 11.94
CA PRO A 113 4.69 -18.37 12.46
C PRO A 113 5.46 -19.56 13.05
N ASP A 114 6.68 -19.82 12.58
CA ASP A 114 7.58 -20.87 13.08
C ASP A 114 8.38 -20.43 14.32
N GLY A 115 8.14 -19.23 14.83
CA GLY A 115 8.83 -18.66 15.97
C GLY A 115 10.21 -18.05 15.68
N SER A 116 10.70 -18.17 14.44
CA SER A 116 11.94 -17.52 14.01
C SER A 116 11.72 -16.00 13.88
N LYS A 117 12.80 -15.24 14.03
CA LYS A 117 12.75 -13.79 13.87
C LYS A 117 13.27 -13.44 12.48
N ALA A 118 12.36 -13.12 11.55
CA ALA A 118 12.72 -12.58 10.25
C ALA A 118 12.23 -11.14 10.12
N GLY A 119 13.08 -10.28 9.60
CA GLY A 119 12.70 -8.92 9.27
C GLY A 119 13.25 -7.85 10.20
N VAL A 120 12.59 -6.70 10.23
CA VAL A 120 13.05 -5.52 10.98
C VAL A 120 12.30 -5.44 12.30
N TYR A 121 12.95 -5.83 13.35
CA TYR A 121 12.40 -5.76 14.72
C TYR A 121 13.40 -5.15 15.68
N PHE A 122 12.88 -4.63 16.78
CA PHE A 122 13.66 -3.99 17.82
C PHE A 122 13.41 -4.70 19.16
N ALA A 123 14.43 -4.76 20.00
CA ALA A 123 14.23 -5.18 21.38
C ALA A 123 13.34 -4.16 22.13
N THR A 124 12.77 -4.59 23.26
CA THR A 124 11.95 -3.72 24.11
C THR A 124 12.71 -2.43 24.42
N GLU A 125 12.03 -1.29 24.24
CA GLU A 125 12.57 0.06 24.45
C GLU A 125 13.78 0.44 23.57
N MET A 126 14.22 -0.46 22.68
CA MET A 126 15.36 -0.21 21.79
C MET A 126 14.91 0.28 20.42
N TYR A 127 15.80 1.06 19.80
CA TYR A 127 15.68 1.53 18.41
C TYR A 127 16.92 1.21 17.56
N ASN A 128 17.92 0.56 18.14
CA ASN A 128 19.11 0.11 17.42
C ASN A 128 18.77 -1.09 16.55
N ILE A 129 19.19 -1.02 15.27
CA ILE A 129 19.02 -2.13 14.33
C ILE A 129 19.98 -3.26 14.73
N ASN A 130 19.42 -4.41 15.09
CA ASN A 130 20.19 -5.60 15.45
C ASN A 130 20.72 -6.33 14.19
N ALA A 131 21.60 -7.32 14.38
CA ALA A 131 22.23 -8.04 13.28
C ALA A 131 21.24 -8.73 12.32
N ASN A 132 20.17 -9.33 12.85
CA ASN A 132 19.17 -10.00 12.02
C ASN A 132 18.35 -8.98 11.22
N SER A 133 17.98 -7.85 11.83
CA SER A 133 17.32 -6.75 11.13
C SER A 133 18.21 -6.14 10.03
N LYS A 134 19.53 -6.08 10.24
CA LYS A 134 20.47 -5.66 9.18
C LYS A 134 20.43 -6.61 8.00
N LEU A 135 20.45 -7.92 8.23
CA LEU A 135 20.38 -8.90 7.14
C LEU A 135 19.09 -8.76 6.32
N ALA A 136 17.95 -8.52 6.98
CA ALA A 136 16.68 -8.28 6.28
C ALA A 136 16.71 -6.97 5.50
N LEU A 137 17.27 -5.90 6.08
CA LEU A 137 17.40 -4.61 5.39
C LEU A 137 18.36 -4.68 4.21
N ASP A 138 19.47 -5.43 4.30
CA ASP A 138 20.41 -5.64 3.19
C ASP A 138 19.72 -6.33 2.00
N LYS A 139 18.86 -7.30 2.28
CA LYS A 139 18.04 -7.95 1.25
C LYS A 139 17.04 -6.98 0.63
N LEU A 140 16.35 -6.15 1.43
CA LEU A 140 15.49 -5.09 0.92
C LEU A 140 16.27 -4.10 0.05
N VAL A 141 17.47 -3.70 0.46
CA VAL A 141 18.33 -2.79 -0.33
C VAL A 141 18.62 -3.37 -1.71
N LYS A 142 18.93 -4.67 -1.81
CA LYS A 142 19.12 -5.32 -3.12
C LYS A 142 17.88 -5.20 -3.99
N VAL A 143 16.70 -5.52 -3.44
CA VAL A 143 15.44 -5.40 -4.19
C VAL A 143 15.17 -3.94 -4.56
N PHE A 144 15.33 -2.98 -3.64
CA PHE A 144 15.09 -1.56 -3.92
C PHE A 144 16.04 -0.99 -4.98
N ASN A 145 17.26 -1.50 -5.08
CA ASN A 145 18.21 -1.15 -6.13
C ASN A 145 17.83 -1.77 -7.48
N SER A 146 17.25 -2.97 -7.49
CA SER A 146 16.73 -3.60 -8.71
C SER A 146 15.46 -2.92 -9.24
N TYR A 147 14.74 -2.17 -8.39
CA TYR A 147 13.53 -1.42 -8.73
C TYR A 147 13.68 0.06 -8.37
N PRO A 148 14.58 0.82 -9.06
CA PRO A 148 14.90 2.21 -8.70
C PRO A 148 13.76 3.20 -8.96
N GLU A 149 12.76 2.80 -9.74
CA GLU A 149 11.61 3.63 -10.12
C GLU A 149 10.45 3.56 -9.10
N THR A 150 10.74 3.26 -7.83
CA THR A 150 9.75 3.22 -6.76
C THR A 150 10.09 4.17 -5.61
N ASN A 151 9.05 4.72 -4.97
CA ASN A 151 9.14 5.44 -3.70
C ASN A 151 8.87 4.46 -2.56
N ILE A 152 9.45 4.74 -1.41
CA ILE A 152 9.41 3.90 -0.22
C ILE A 152 9.00 4.78 0.96
N LEU A 153 7.83 4.53 1.52
CA LEU A 153 7.39 5.09 2.79
C LEU A 153 7.72 4.08 3.89
N ILE A 154 8.37 4.56 4.95
CA ILE A 154 8.74 3.77 6.14
C ILE A 154 7.89 4.26 7.29
N GLU A 155 7.15 3.37 7.94
CA GLU A 155 6.27 3.72 9.05
C GLU A 155 6.62 2.94 10.30
N GLY A 156 6.77 3.66 11.42
CA GLY A 156 7.07 3.08 12.73
C GLY A 156 5.83 3.04 13.61
N HIS A 157 5.62 1.91 14.28
CA HIS A 157 4.50 1.66 15.18
C HIS A 157 4.96 1.02 16.50
N THR A 158 4.16 1.20 17.54
CA THR A 158 4.33 0.55 18.85
C THR A 158 3.04 -0.17 19.25
N ASP A 159 3.12 -0.98 20.28
CA ASP A 159 1.95 -1.36 21.06
C ASP A 159 1.53 -0.20 21.98
N ASN A 160 0.49 -0.43 22.80
CA ASN A 160 -0.04 0.54 23.75
C ASN A 160 0.64 0.50 25.14
N ALA A 161 1.83 -0.08 25.27
CA ALA A 161 2.56 -0.07 26.51
C ALA A 161 3.32 1.25 26.68
N GLY A 162 3.05 1.98 27.75
CA GLY A 162 3.67 3.27 28.04
C GLY A 162 2.75 4.46 27.76
N SER A 163 3.31 5.66 27.68
CA SER A 163 2.56 6.85 27.35
C SER A 163 2.59 7.13 25.84
N ASP A 164 1.52 7.77 25.32
CA ASP A 164 1.44 8.19 23.90
C ASP A 164 2.69 8.95 23.46
N LYS A 165 3.16 9.90 24.29
CA LYS A 165 4.37 10.69 24.00
C LYS A 165 5.62 9.83 23.91
N TYR A 166 5.75 8.84 24.78
CA TYR A 166 6.86 7.88 24.75
C TYR A 166 6.77 7.04 23.46
N ASN A 167 5.62 6.50 23.15
CA ASN A 167 5.40 5.66 21.98
C ASN A 167 5.59 6.43 20.67
N GLN A 168 5.17 7.69 20.59
CA GLN A 168 5.47 8.59 19.48
C GLN A 168 6.99 8.72 19.27
N THR A 169 7.74 9.05 20.33
CA THR A 169 9.20 9.19 20.26
C THR A 169 9.89 7.87 19.90
N LEU A 170 9.42 6.74 20.44
CA LEU A 170 10.01 5.43 20.15
C LEU A 170 9.80 5.01 18.69
N SER A 171 8.60 5.18 18.16
CA SER A 171 8.30 4.89 16.76
C SER A 171 9.06 5.81 15.80
N GLU A 172 9.24 7.09 16.14
CA GLU A 172 10.08 8.03 15.41
C GLU A 172 11.53 7.56 15.33
N ARG A 173 12.14 7.21 16.46
CA ARG A 173 13.53 6.74 16.51
C ARG A 173 13.72 5.46 15.70
N ARG A 174 12.76 4.52 15.76
CA ARG A 174 12.79 3.26 14.99
C ARG A 174 12.71 3.49 13.49
N SER A 175 11.73 4.25 13.02
CA SER A 175 11.58 4.55 11.60
C SER A 175 12.75 5.35 11.04
N ASN A 176 13.27 6.31 11.81
CA ASN A 176 14.47 7.07 11.44
C ASN A 176 15.74 6.20 11.38
N ALA A 177 15.90 5.23 12.30
CA ALA A 177 17.02 4.30 12.26
C ALA A 177 17.01 3.46 10.98
N VAL A 178 15.83 2.95 10.58
CA VAL A 178 15.64 2.21 9.33
C VAL A 178 15.91 3.10 8.12
N GLY A 179 15.35 4.31 8.08
CA GLY A 179 15.56 5.24 6.99
C GLY A 179 17.03 5.64 6.83
N SER A 180 17.74 5.87 7.95
CA SER A 180 19.17 6.16 7.97
C SER A 180 20.00 4.99 7.46
N TYR A 181 19.61 3.76 7.83
CA TYR A 181 20.26 2.55 7.32
C TYR A 181 20.12 2.43 5.79
N LEU A 182 18.91 2.56 5.26
CA LEU A 182 18.68 2.50 3.82
C LEU A 182 19.45 3.57 3.05
N LYS A 183 19.50 4.81 3.60
CA LYS A 183 20.32 5.89 3.02
C LYS A 183 21.79 5.55 2.99
N SER A 184 22.36 5.05 4.11
CA SER A 184 23.77 4.64 4.19
C SER A 184 24.09 3.47 3.25
N ALA A 185 23.12 2.63 2.94
CA ALA A 185 23.22 1.54 1.99
C ALA A 185 22.99 1.96 0.52
N GLY A 186 22.90 3.27 0.24
CA GLY A 186 22.85 3.82 -1.13
C GLY A 186 21.44 4.08 -1.68
N ILE A 187 20.37 3.89 -0.91
CA ILE A 187 19.03 4.27 -1.38
C ILE A 187 18.91 5.80 -1.36
N ALA A 188 18.58 6.38 -2.52
CA ALA A 188 18.45 7.83 -2.68
C ALA A 188 17.41 8.41 -1.70
N SER A 189 17.79 9.48 -1.00
CA SER A 189 16.92 10.14 -0.01
C SER A 189 15.61 10.63 -0.60
N SER A 190 15.60 11.02 -1.88
CA SER A 190 14.40 11.46 -2.60
C SER A 190 13.35 10.36 -2.79
N ARG A 191 13.74 9.10 -2.64
CA ARG A 191 12.83 7.94 -2.68
C ARG A 191 12.24 7.58 -1.32
N LEU A 192 12.79 8.14 -0.22
CA LEU A 192 12.44 7.75 1.14
C LEU A 192 11.56 8.80 1.79
N THR A 193 10.44 8.36 2.33
CA THR A 193 9.59 9.13 3.23
C THR A 193 9.52 8.37 4.55
N ILE A 194 9.64 9.09 5.68
CA ILE A 194 9.64 8.48 7.02
C ILE A 194 8.48 9.07 7.80
N LYS A 195 7.68 8.20 8.41
CA LYS A 195 6.57 8.55 9.30
C LYS A 195 6.58 7.67 10.54
N TRP A 196 5.86 8.13 11.56
CA TRP A 196 5.73 7.41 12.82
C TRP A 196 4.40 7.74 13.47
N TYR A 197 3.80 6.77 14.15
CA TYR A 197 2.46 6.86 14.67
C TYR A 197 2.32 6.44 16.14
N GLY A 198 3.41 5.98 16.78
CA GLY A 198 3.31 5.41 18.11
C GLY A 198 2.30 4.27 18.13
N GLU A 199 1.42 4.28 19.10
CA GLU A 199 0.33 3.33 19.28
C GLU A 199 -0.96 3.70 18.55
N MET A 200 -1.00 4.86 17.89
CA MET A 200 -2.25 5.45 17.36
C MET A 200 -2.82 4.69 16.16
N GLN A 201 -2.06 3.77 15.57
CA GLN A 201 -2.48 2.97 14.43
C GLN A 201 -2.20 1.48 14.66
N PRO A 202 -2.95 0.84 15.57
CA PRO A 202 -2.79 -0.58 15.83
C PRO A 202 -3.24 -1.40 14.62
N LYS A 203 -2.44 -2.43 14.27
CA LYS A 203 -2.80 -3.43 13.23
C LYS A 203 -3.88 -4.39 13.76
N VAL A 204 -3.73 -4.78 15.02
CA VAL A 204 -4.64 -5.67 15.76
C VAL A 204 -4.90 -5.13 17.16
N ASP A 205 -5.84 -5.72 17.87
CA ASP A 205 -6.13 -5.36 19.27
C ASP A 205 -4.92 -5.57 20.18
N ASN A 206 -4.69 -4.63 21.11
CA ASN A 206 -3.59 -4.66 22.09
C ASN A 206 -3.91 -5.45 23.38
N SER A 207 -5.05 -6.15 23.44
CA SER A 207 -5.48 -6.86 24.66
C SER A 207 -4.64 -8.10 24.99
N THR A 208 -3.90 -8.63 24.02
CA THR A 208 -3.05 -9.82 24.18
C THR A 208 -1.58 -9.51 23.88
N ASP A 209 -0.66 -10.29 24.46
CA ASP A 209 0.77 -10.16 24.16
C ASP A 209 1.09 -10.44 22.69
N ALA A 210 0.35 -11.36 22.06
CA ALA A 210 0.46 -11.63 20.63
C ALA A 210 0.06 -10.42 19.82
N GLY A 211 -1.08 -9.78 20.11
CA GLY A 211 -1.53 -8.57 19.43
C GLY A 211 -0.56 -7.40 19.63
N LYS A 212 -0.05 -7.20 20.84
CA LYS A 212 1.02 -6.21 21.10
C LYS A 212 2.26 -6.48 20.26
N ALA A 213 2.69 -7.74 20.12
CA ALA A 213 3.84 -8.11 19.31
C ALA A 213 3.63 -7.75 17.82
N GLU A 214 2.42 -7.94 17.27
CA GLU A 214 2.09 -7.53 15.92
C GLU A 214 2.02 -6.01 15.73
N ASN A 215 1.66 -5.27 16.79
CA ASN A 215 1.63 -3.81 16.75
C ASN A 215 3.03 -3.19 16.83
N ARG A 216 4.02 -3.85 17.45
CA ARG A 216 5.44 -3.44 17.46
C ARG A 216 6.12 -3.76 16.13
N ARG A 217 5.89 -2.93 15.11
CA ARG A 217 6.29 -3.20 13.74
C ARG A 217 6.87 -1.99 13.01
N VAL A 218 7.57 -2.27 11.93
CA VAL A 218 7.88 -1.31 10.88
C VAL A 218 7.20 -1.79 9.60
N GLU A 219 6.50 -0.88 8.93
CA GLU A 219 5.87 -1.12 7.65
C GLU A 219 6.58 -0.35 6.54
N PHE A 220 6.56 -0.92 5.33
CA PHE A 220 7.03 -0.26 4.12
C PHE A 220 5.91 -0.21 3.11
N ALA A 221 5.53 1.00 2.67
CA ALA A 221 4.65 1.17 1.54
C ALA A 221 5.48 1.55 0.32
N ILE A 222 5.39 0.74 -0.73
CA ILE A 222 6.17 0.91 -1.96
C ILE A 222 5.21 1.31 -3.06
N THR A 223 5.50 2.42 -3.74
CA THR A 223 4.65 2.97 -4.81
C THR A 223 5.49 3.34 -6.03
N ALA A 224 4.86 3.40 -7.20
CA ALA A 224 5.50 3.92 -8.41
C ALA A 224 5.90 5.39 -8.22
N ASN A 225 7.14 5.75 -8.57
CA ASN A 225 7.54 7.14 -8.67
C ASN A 225 7.15 7.75 -10.03
N ASP A 226 7.42 9.03 -10.22
CA ASP A 226 7.00 9.73 -11.44
C ASP A 226 7.68 9.16 -12.70
N LYS A 227 8.91 8.69 -12.61
CA LYS A 227 9.60 8.03 -13.74
C LYS A 227 8.88 6.75 -14.19
N MET A 228 8.47 5.91 -13.25
CA MET A 228 7.69 4.70 -13.57
C MET A 228 6.35 5.06 -14.20
N LYS A 229 5.65 6.07 -13.66
CA LYS A 229 4.35 6.53 -14.18
C LYS A 229 4.47 7.07 -15.60
N GLU A 230 5.46 7.93 -15.86
CA GLU A 230 5.73 8.46 -17.19
C GLU A 230 6.09 7.37 -18.21
N ALA A 231 6.95 6.42 -17.83
CA ALA A 231 7.32 5.30 -18.68
C ALA A 231 6.11 4.43 -19.01
N ALA A 232 5.27 4.12 -18.02
CA ALA A 232 4.04 3.36 -18.21
C ALA A 232 3.02 4.09 -19.10
N ALA A 233 2.88 5.42 -18.94
CA ALA A 233 2.01 6.22 -19.79
C ALA A 233 2.46 6.24 -21.27
N LYS A 234 3.78 6.37 -21.51
CA LYS A 234 4.35 6.29 -22.87
C LYS A 234 4.17 4.90 -23.49
N GLU A 235 4.40 3.83 -22.72
CA GLU A 235 4.18 2.47 -23.19
C GLU A 235 2.70 2.20 -23.50
N ALA A 236 1.78 2.71 -22.68
CA ALA A 236 0.35 2.59 -22.90
C ALA A 236 -0.10 3.31 -24.17
N ALA A 237 0.44 4.50 -24.46
CA ALA A 237 0.12 5.27 -25.68
C ALA A 237 0.59 4.56 -26.96
N ASN A 238 1.67 3.78 -26.89
CA ASN A 238 2.20 3.03 -28.05
C ASN A 238 1.44 1.71 -28.32
N LYS A 239 0.56 1.29 -27.42
CA LYS A 239 -0.25 0.05 -27.55
C LYS A 239 -1.66 0.31 -28.08
N ASN A 240 -2.06 1.56 -28.23
CA ASN A 240 -3.32 2.02 -28.85
C ASN A 240 -3.09 2.46 -30.30
#